data_76e378ffd672c88e5e8f583fe06412f6
#
_entry.id   76e378ffd672c88e5e8f583fe06412f6
#
_cell.length_a   1.000
_cell.length_b   1.000
_cell.length_c   1.000
_cell.angle_alpha   90.00
_cell.angle_beta   90.00
_cell.angle_gamma   90.00
#
_symmetry.space_group_name_H-M   'P 1'
#
loop_
_entity.id
_entity.type
_entity.pdbx_description
1 polymer ?
#
loop_
_entity_poly.entity_id
_entity_poly.type
_entity_poly.pdbx_seq_one_letter_code
_entity_poly.pdbx_strand_id
1 'polypeptide(L)'
;MPELLRLEHFGFTYPQQPCPALADVSLTVRQGEFWVLCGASGCGKTTLLRQLKPALRPHGAAEGRILFDGQPLDDLPPHRQAADIGFVLQSPEEQTVTDKVWHELAFGLESLGCDTPSIRRRVAEMASFFGIQDWFHKKVDELSGGQKQLLALASVMVLQPRLLILDEPTSQLDP
;
A
#
# COMPACT_ATOMS: atom_id res chain seq x y z
N MET A 1 21.65 -7.78 -4.25
CA MET A 1 20.18 -7.92 -4.18
C MET A 1 19.60 -7.33 -5.45
N PRO A 2 18.60 -7.97 -6.08
CA PRO A 2 18.00 -7.44 -7.30
C PRO A 2 17.27 -6.12 -7.02
N GLU A 3 17.25 -5.25 -8.01
CA GLU A 3 16.49 -4.01 -7.99
C GLU A 3 15.00 -4.33 -8.07
N LEU A 4 14.20 -3.73 -7.18
CA LEU A 4 12.75 -3.94 -7.13
C LEU A 4 11.99 -2.72 -7.67
N LEU A 5 12.40 -1.52 -7.24
CA LEU A 5 11.75 -0.26 -7.63
C LEU A 5 12.85 0.74 -8.03
N ARG A 6 12.63 1.46 -9.12
CA ARG A 6 13.52 2.53 -9.57
C ARG A 6 12.73 3.70 -10.12
N LEU A 7 13.08 4.88 -9.67
CA LEU A 7 12.60 6.14 -10.22
C LEU A 7 13.76 6.79 -10.97
N GLU A 8 13.49 7.30 -12.18
CA GLU A 8 14.45 7.99 -13.03
C GLU A 8 13.91 9.38 -13.37
N HIS A 9 14.54 10.41 -12.80
CA HIS A 9 14.22 11.82 -13.04
C HIS A 9 12.72 12.10 -12.93
N PHE A 10 12.07 11.48 -11.91
CA PHE A 10 10.63 11.55 -11.77
C PHE A 10 10.19 12.89 -11.21
N GLY A 11 9.26 13.53 -11.90
CA GLY A 11 8.58 14.75 -11.52
C GLY A 11 7.07 14.60 -11.55
N PHE A 12 6.38 15.40 -10.74
CA PHE A 12 4.92 15.45 -10.75
C PHE A 12 4.40 16.83 -10.40
N THR A 13 3.45 17.32 -11.21
CA THR A 13 2.78 18.61 -11.00
C THR A 13 1.27 18.42 -10.96
N TYR A 14 0.63 18.91 -9.89
CA TYR A 14 -0.84 18.93 -9.79
C TYR A 14 -1.44 19.91 -10.78
N PRO A 15 -2.69 19.68 -11.26
CA PRO A 15 -3.38 20.64 -12.13
C PRO A 15 -3.43 22.03 -11.48
N GLN A 16 -3.24 23.05 -12.28
CA GLN A 16 -3.29 24.46 -11.86
C GLN A 16 -2.24 24.89 -10.81
N GLN A 17 -1.27 24.04 -10.48
CA GLN A 17 -0.16 24.43 -9.62
C GLN A 17 1.02 24.91 -10.48
N PRO A 18 1.63 26.09 -10.16
CA PRO A 18 2.75 26.62 -10.94
C PRO A 18 4.07 25.90 -10.64
N CYS A 19 4.17 25.20 -9.51
CA CYS A 19 5.38 24.50 -9.08
C CYS A 19 5.14 23.01 -8.99
N PRO A 20 6.11 22.18 -9.36
CA PRO A 20 6.01 20.74 -9.22
C PRO A 20 5.96 20.34 -7.73
N ALA A 21 5.13 19.38 -7.40
CA ALA A 21 5.09 18.74 -6.08
C ALA A 21 6.27 17.77 -5.89
N LEU A 22 6.76 17.20 -6.99
CA LEU A 22 7.96 16.37 -7.06
C LEU A 22 8.82 16.86 -8.24
N ALA A 23 10.11 17.05 -7.99
CA ALA A 23 11.04 17.53 -9.01
C ALA A 23 12.30 16.64 -9.01
N ASP A 24 12.60 16.04 -10.16
CA ASP A 24 13.82 15.28 -10.43
C ASP A 24 14.15 14.20 -9.37
N VAL A 25 13.16 13.43 -8.95
CA VAL A 25 13.36 12.37 -7.96
C VAL A 25 13.98 11.15 -8.64
N SER A 26 15.18 10.78 -8.23
CA SER A 26 15.86 9.57 -8.68
C SER A 26 16.26 8.74 -7.48
N LEU A 27 15.76 7.49 -7.39
CA LEU A 27 16.08 6.55 -6.32
C LEU A 27 15.94 5.10 -6.81
N THR A 28 16.62 4.20 -6.11
CA THR A 28 16.54 2.76 -6.37
C THR A 28 16.37 2.01 -5.06
N VAL A 29 15.31 1.21 -4.98
CA VAL A 29 15.03 0.31 -3.84
C VAL A 29 15.28 -1.12 -4.28
N ARG A 30 16.07 -1.85 -3.49
CA ARG A 30 16.38 -3.26 -3.73
C ARG A 30 15.48 -4.16 -2.91
N GLN A 31 15.33 -5.38 -3.34
CA GLN A 31 14.59 -6.39 -2.59
C GLN A 31 15.17 -6.58 -1.19
N GLY A 32 14.31 -6.58 -0.16
CA GLY A 32 14.69 -6.73 1.23
C GLY A 32 15.21 -5.47 1.91
N GLU A 33 15.28 -4.33 1.21
CA GLU A 33 15.59 -3.04 1.84
C GLU A 33 14.37 -2.47 2.57
N PHE A 34 14.64 -1.76 3.65
CA PHE A 34 13.68 -0.94 4.40
C PHE A 34 14.06 0.54 4.26
N TRP A 35 13.14 1.33 3.71
CA TRP A 35 13.35 2.76 3.47
C TRP A 35 12.40 3.59 4.32
N VAL A 36 12.91 4.66 4.90
CA VAL A 36 12.12 5.66 5.63
C VAL A 36 12.18 6.98 4.89
N LEU A 37 11.02 7.48 4.48
CA LEU A 37 10.87 8.77 3.81
C LEU A 37 10.51 9.84 4.86
N CYS A 38 11.48 10.68 5.20
CA CYS A 38 11.32 11.77 6.17
C CYS A 38 11.28 13.14 5.51
N GLY A 39 10.57 14.08 6.11
CA GLY A 39 10.49 15.46 5.66
C GLY A 39 9.32 16.21 6.27
N ALA A 40 9.29 17.53 6.10
CA ALA A 40 8.23 18.39 6.61
C ALA A 40 6.86 18.02 6.05
N SER A 41 5.78 18.40 6.75
CA SER A 41 4.42 18.25 6.21
C SER A 41 4.30 19.05 4.91
N GLY A 42 3.62 18.46 3.90
CA GLY A 42 3.43 19.09 2.59
C GLY A 42 4.63 19.02 1.63
N CYS A 43 5.76 18.38 1.98
CA CYS A 43 6.93 18.27 1.09
C CYS A 43 6.80 17.21 -0.02
N GLY A 44 5.62 16.61 -0.20
CA GLY A 44 5.36 15.68 -1.30
C GLY A 44 5.51 14.18 -0.97
N LYS A 45 5.71 13.77 0.29
CA LYS A 45 5.87 12.36 0.68
C LYS A 45 4.71 11.47 0.20
N THR A 46 3.49 11.79 0.61
CA THR A 46 2.28 11.08 0.20
C THR A 46 2.10 11.11 -1.32
N THR A 47 2.41 12.24 -1.96
CA THR A 47 2.37 12.35 -3.42
C THR A 47 3.32 11.34 -4.07
N LEU A 48 4.57 11.26 -3.59
CA LEU A 48 5.54 10.29 -4.10
C LEU A 48 5.07 8.85 -3.89
N LEU A 49 4.63 8.52 -2.66
CA LEU A 49 4.15 7.18 -2.35
C LEU A 49 2.97 6.76 -3.24
N ARG A 50 2.00 7.66 -3.46
CA ARG A 50 0.85 7.39 -4.33
C ARG A 50 1.22 7.19 -5.80
N GLN A 51 2.30 7.82 -6.29
CA GLN A 51 2.79 7.57 -7.65
C GLN A 51 3.26 6.12 -7.85
N LEU A 52 3.66 5.43 -6.78
CA LEU A 52 4.11 4.05 -6.83
C LEU A 52 2.96 3.02 -6.90
N LYS A 53 1.72 3.45 -6.68
CA LYS A 53 0.51 2.61 -6.81
C LYS A 53 -0.43 3.21 -7.86
N PRO A 54 -0.42 2.71 -9.10
CA PRO A 54 -1.19 3.32 -10.21
C PRO A 54 -2.66 3.60 -9.88
N ALA A 55 -3.32 2.71 -9.13
CA ALA A 55 -4.72 2.88 -8.71
C ALA A 55 -4.94 4.07 -7.75
N LEU A 56 -3.90 4.59 -7.10
CA LEU A 56 -3.97 5.69 -6.13
C LEU A 56 -3.34 6.98 -6.64
N ARG A 57 -2.86 6.99 -7.89
CA ARG A 57 -2.21 8.16 -8.46
C ARG A 57 -3.14 9.36 -8.51
N PRO A 58 -2.70 10.52 -7.99
CA PRO A 58 -3.43 11.76 -8.20
C PRO A 58 -3.39 12.16 -9.67
N HIS A 59 -4.43 12.89 -10.09
CA HIS A 59 -4.45 13.49 -11.43
C HIS A 59 -3.44 14.63 -11.54
N GLY A 60 -2.70 14.67 -12.66
CA GLY A 60 -1.67 15.69 -12.91
C GLY A 60 -0.72 15.30 -14.01
N ALA A 61 0.32 16.12 -14.22
CA ALA A 61 1.36 15.88 -15.20
C ALA A 61 2.55 15.18 -14.53
N ALA A 62 2.92 14.00 -15.03
CA ALA A 62 4.09 13.25 -14.60
C ALA A 62 5.19 13.29 -15.65
N GLU A 63 6.43 13.36 -15.21
CA GLU A 63 7.64 13.33 -16.03
C GLU A 63 8.58 12.24 -15.50
N GLY A 64 9.52 11.77 -16.33
CA GLY A 64 10.45 10.70 -15.97
C GLY A 64 9.82 9.32 -16.01
N ARG A 65 10.36 8.36 -15.27
CA ARG A 65 9.91 6.97 -15.29
C ARG A 65 9.92 6.33 -13.90
N ILE A 66 8.96 5.41 -13.70
CA ILE A 66 8.95 4.51 -12.57
C ILE A 66 9.02 3.08 -13.11
N LEU A 67 10.03 2.35 -12.67
CA LEU A 67 10.24 0.96 -13.04
C LEU A 67 10.00 0.07 -11.82
N PHE A 68 9.28 -1.02 -12.01
CA PHE A 68 9.09 -2.07 -11.00
C PHE A 68 9.56 -3.40 -11.58
N ASP A 69 10.51 -4.04 -10.91
CA ASP A 69 11.12 -5.29 -11.36
C ASP A 69 11.69 -5.18 -12.80
N GLY A 70 12.30 -4.02 -13.11
CA GLY A 70 12.89 -3.71 -14.41
C GLY A 70 11.92 -3.37 -15.54
N GLN A 71 10.61 -3.33 -15.29
CA GLN A 71 9.56 -2.97 -16.26
C GLN A 71 8.92 -1.63 -15.89
N PRO A 72 8.48 -0.81 -16.86
CA PRO A 72 7.69 0.37 -16.58
C PRO A 72 6.47 0.00 -15.74
N LEU A 73 6.23 0.74 -14.65
CA LEU A 73 5.15 0.44 -13.71
C LEU A 73 3.77 0.45 -14.39
N ASP A 74 3.61 1.30 -15.40
CA ASP A 74 2.35 1.44 -16.15
C ASP A 74 2.07 0.26 -17.10
N ASP A 75 3.12 -0.47 -17.49
CA ASP A 75 3.01 -1.66 -18.35
C ASP A 75 2.69 -2.94 -17.54
N LEU A 76 2.74 -2.87 -16.21
CA LEU A 76 2.38 -4.01 -15.37
C LEU A 76 0.88 -4.30 -15.47
N PRO A 77 0.49 -5.56 -15.66
CA PRO A 77 -0.92 -5.95 -15.63
C PRO A 77 -1.62 -5.54 -14.33
N PRO A 78 -2.87 -5.08 -14.35
CA PRO A 78 -3.58 -4.60 -13.14
C PRO A 78 -3.59 -5.60 -11.97
N HIS A 79 -3.72 -6.89 -12.25
CA HIS A 79 -3.69 -7.93 -11.21
C HIS A 79 -2.32 -8.01 -10.52
N ARG A 80 -1.21 -7.81 -11.25
CA ARG A 80 0.14 -7.73 -10.68
C ARG A 80 0.36 -6.45 -9.89
N GLN A 81 -0.11 -5.31 -10.39
CA GLN A 81 -0.07 -4.05 -9.62
C GLN A 81 -0.82 -4.18 -8.29
N ALA A 82 -1.95 -4.92 -8.28
CA ALA A 82 -2.74 -5.16 -7.07
C ALA A 82 -2.03 -6.10 -6.09
N ALA A 83 -1.48 -7.21 -6.59
CA ALA A 83 -0.85 -8.25 -5.77
C ALA A 83 0.55 -7.89 -5.29
N ASP A 84 1.40 -7.36 -6.20
CA ASP A 84 2.83 -7.18 -5.94
C ASP A 84 3.14 -5.88 -5.17
N ILE A 85 2.24 -4.87 -5.22
CA ILE A 85 2.44 -3.57 -4.57
C ILE A 85 1.32 -3.33 -3.55
N GLY A 86 1.62 -3.57 -2.28
CA GLY A 86 0.74 -3.27 -1.16
C GLY A 86 0.84 -1.80 -0.76
N PHE A 87 -0.29 -1.19 -0.44
CA PHE A 87 -0.34 0.19 0.06
C PHE A 87 -1.25 0.27 1.28
N VAL A 88 -0.74 0.82 2.37
CA VAL A 88 -1.51 1.13 3.59
C VAL A 88 -1.70 2.62 3.66
N LEU A 89 -2.95 3.05 3.64
CA LEU A 89 -3.33 4.47 3.69
C LEU A 89 -3.16 5.04 5.10
N GLN A 90 -3.01 6.34 5.18
CA GLN A 90 -2.93 7.08 6.44
C GLN A 90 -4.20 6.90 7.29
N SER A 91 -5.39 6.86 6.65
CA SER A 91 -6.68 6.62 7.30
C SER A 91 -7.15 5.19 7.02
N PRO A 92 -7.23 4.31 8.03
CA PRO A 92 -7.73 2.95 7.86
C PRO A 92 -9.18 2.90 7.37
N GLU A 93 -9.97 3.92 7.71
CA GLU A 93 -11.38 4.02 7.35
C GLU A 93 -11.59 4.25 5.85
N GLU A 94 -10.63 4.92 5.19
CA GLU A 94 -10.64 5.08 3.72
C GLU A 94 -10.24 3.78 2.98
N GLN A 95 -9.58 2.86 3.68
CA GLN A 95 -9.10 1.61 3.11
C GLN A 95 -10.07 0.46 3.29
N THR A 96 -10.84 0.46 4.39
CA THR A 96 -11.77 -0.62 4.73
C THR A 96 -12.95 -0.67 3.77
N VAL A 97 -13.21 -1.84 3.20
CA VAL A 97 -14.26 -2.08 2.19
C VAL A 97 -15.41 -2.90 2.76
N THR A 98 -15.13 -3.77 3.74
CA THR A 98 -16.11 -4.73 4.26
C THR A 98 -16.55 -4.42 5.69
N ASP A 99 -17.63 -5.04 6.13
CA ASP A 99 -18.21 -4.83 7.46
C ASP A 99 -17.61 -5.72 8.56
N LYS A 100 -16.92 -6.81 8.18
CA LYS A 100 -16.36 -7.80 9.11
C LYS A 100 -14.86 -8.00 8.92
N VAL A 101 -14.17 -8.21 10.04
CA VAL A 101 -12.72 -8.41 10.07
C VAL A 101 -12.25 -9.51 9.13
N TRP A 102 -12.88 -10.69 9.17
CA TRP A 102 -12.45 -11.81 8.34
C TRP A 102 -12.71 -11.59 6.84
N HIS A 103 -13.80 -10.89 6.50
CA HIS A 103 -14.07 -10.48 5.11
C HIS A 103 -13.01 -9.49 4.61
N GLU A 104 -12.63 -8.52 5.46
CA GLU A 104 -11.60 -7.56 5.11
C GLU A 104 -10.26 -8.23 4.81
N LEU A 105 -9.88 -9.22 5.61
CA LEU A 105 -8.67 -10.02 5.35
C LEU A 105 -8.78 -10.88 4.08
N ALA A 106 -9.97 -11.38 3.76
CA ALA A 106 -10.19 -12.25 2.60
C ALA A 106 -10.36 -11.47 1.29
N PHE A 107 -10.90 -10.26 1.35
CA PHE A 107 -11.36 -9.47 0.21
C PHE A 107 -10.34 -9.34 -0.92
N GLY A 108 -9.10 -8.99 -0.58
CA GLY A 108 -8.04 -8.83 -1.57
C GLY A 108 -7.68 -10.15 -2.28
N LEU A 109 -7.67 -11.26 -1.54
CA LEU A 109 -7.39 -12.59 -2.10
C LEU A 109 -8.54 -13.08 -2.99
N GLU A 110 -9.79 -12.81 -2.60
CA GLU A 110 -10.98 -13.11 -3.40
C GLU A 110 -10.98 -12.31 -4.71
N SER A 111 -10.66 -11.02 -4.62
CA SER A 111 -10.54 -10.13 -5.78
C SER A 111 -9.47 -10.57 -6.78
N LEU A 112 -8.40 -11.22 -6.29
CA LEU A 112 -7.34 -11.80 -7.11
C LEU A 112 -7.70 -13.21 -7.64
N GLY A 113 -8.87 -13.75 -7.31
CA GLY A 113 -9.33 -15.05 -7.76
C GLY A 113 -8.62 -16.24 -7.09
N CYS A 114 -8.09 -16.06 -5.88
CA CYS A 114 -7.50 -17.15 -5.11
C CYS A 114 -8.56 -18.20 -4.75
N ASP A 115 -8.13 -19.47 -4.66
CA ASP A 115 -9.02 -20.55 -4.23
C ASP A 115 -9.34 -20.48 -2.73
N THR A 116 -10.52 -20.97 -2.35
CA THR A 116 -11.00 -20.90 -0.96
C THR A 116 -10.06 -21.55 0.07
N PRO A 117 -9.43 -22.72 -0.17
CA PRO A 117 -8.44 -23.28 0.76
C PRO A 117 -7.23 -22.37 0.97
N SER A 118 -6.71 -21.76 -0.08
CA SER A 118 -5.59 -20.80 -0.01
C SER A 118 -5.97 -19.54 0.76
N ILE A 119 -7.18 -19.00 0.52
CA ILE A 119 -7.70 -17.84 1.26
C ILE A 119 -7.77 -18.17 2.75
N ARG A 120 -8.43 -19.27 3.13
CA ARG A 120 -8.57 -19.67 4.55
C ARG A 120 -7.23 -19.82 5.25
N ARG A 121 -6.26 -20.45 4.59
CA ARG A 121 -4.93 -20.64 5.15
C ARG A 121 -4.22 -19.30 5.36
N ARG A 122 -4.12 -18.44 4.33
CA ARG A 122 -3.42 -17.16 4.42
C ARG A 122 -4.06 -16.22 5.42
N VAL A 123 -5.39 -16.17 5.47
CA VAL A 123 -6.13 -15.34 6.44
C VAL A 123 -5.87 -15.83 7.86
N ALA A 124 -5.90 -17.15 8.11
CA ALA A 124 -5.60 -17.70 9.43
C ALA A 124 -4.15 -17.46 9.86
N GLU A 125 -3.18 -17.64 8.95
CA GLU A 125 -1.75 -17.34 9.19
C GLU A 125 -1.56 -15.86 9.55
N MET A 126 -2.18 -14.95 8.81
CA MET A 126 -2.07 -13.51 9.04
C MET A 126 -2.78 -13.08 10.33
N ALA A 127 -3.97 -13.61 10.60
CA ALA A 127 -4.67 -13.35 11.85
C ALA A 127 -3.86 -13.81 13.07
N SER A 128 -3.19 -14.97 12.95
CA SER A 128 -2.30 -15.48 14.00
C SER A 128 -1.05 -14.61 14.17
N PHE A 129 -0.44 -14.16 13.06
CA PHE A 129 0.75 -13.33 13.08
C PHE A 129 0.52 -11.98 13.79
N PHE A 130 -0.63 -11.36 13.54
CA PHE A 130 -1.00 -10.08 14.15
C PHE A 130 -1.73 -10.21 15.49
N GLY A 131 -2.06 -11.45 15.95
CA GLY A 131 -2.78 -11.67 17.21
C GLY A 131 -4.23 -11.16 17.18
N ILE A 132 -4.88 -11.20 16.00
CA ILE A 132 -6.23 -10.66 15.79
C ILE A 132 -7.32 -11.74 15.66
N GLN A 133 -7.02 -12.98 16.06
CA GLN A 133 -7.95 -14.11 15.95
C GLN A 133 -9.28 -13.85 16.66
N ASP A 134 -9.23 -13.20 17.83
CA ASP A 134 -10.40 -12.90 18.65
C ASP A 134 -11.33 -11.85 18.03
N TRP A 135 -10.84 -11.13 17.01
CA TRP A 135 -11.63 -10.12 16.30
C TRP A 135 -12.31 -10.67 15.04
N PHE A 136 -12.02 -11.90 14.67
CA PHE A 136 -12.38 -12.49 13.40
C PHE A 136 -13.85 -12.33 13.02
N HIS A 137 -14.74 -12.44 14.02
CA HIS A 137 -16.19 -12.32 13.83
C HIS A 137 -16.75 -10.94 14.18
N LYS A 138 -15.91 -10.02 14.67
CA LYS A 138 -16.33 -8.65 14.98
C LYS A 138 -16.62 -7.87 13.71
N LYS A 139 -17.46 -6.85 13.87
CA LYS A 139 -17.59 -5.81 12.86
C LYS A 139 -16.39 -4.87 12.93
N VAL A 140 -16.01 -4.30 11.80
CA VAL A 140 -14.90 -3.33 11.73
C VAL A 140 -15.19 -2.09 12.56
N ASP A 141 -16.45 -1.67 12.63
CA ASP A 141 -16.87 -0.51 13.43
C ASP A 141 -16.70 -0.71 14.94
N GLU A 142 -16.62 -1.96 15.42
CA GLU A 142 -16.39 -2.29 16.84
C GLU A 142 -14.91 -2.19 17.23
N LEU A 143 -14.02 -1.95 16.28
CA LEU A 143 -12.59 -1.86 16.51
C LEU A 143 -12.16 -0.43 16.89
N SER A 144 -11.19 -0.32 17.81
CA SER A 144 -10.50 0.95 18.08
C SER A 144 -9.69 1.43 16.87
N GLY A 145 -9.28 2.71 16.85
CA GLY A 145 -8.45 3.27 15.79
C GLY A 145 -7.17 2.48 15.52
N GLY A 146 -6.43 2.13 16.58
CA GLY A 146 -5.24 1.29 16.47
C GLY A 146 -5.53 -0.13 15.97
N GLN A 147 -6.67 -0.71 16.35
CA GLN A 147 -7.10 -2.01 15.85
C GLN A 147 -7.48 -1.95 14.36
N LYS A 148 -8.14 -0.88 13.91
CA LYS A 148 -8.43 -0.65 12.49
C LYS A 148 -7.15 -0.49 11.68
N GLN A 149 -6.15 0.23 12.22
CA GLN A 149 -4.84 0.38 11.58
C GLN A 149 -4.14 -0.97 11.42
N LEU A 150 -4.17 -1.80 12.46
CA LEU A 150 -3.60 -3.15 12.41
C LEU A 150 -4.32 -4.05 11.42
N LEU A 151 -5.66 -3.96 11.35
CA LEU A 151 -6.46 -4.68 10.36
C LEU A 151 -6.12 -4.23 8.94
N ALA A 152 -6.00 -2.91 8.68
CA ALA A 152 -5.62 -2.37 7.39
C ALA A 152 -4.23 -2.86 6.94
N LEU A 153 -3.27 -2.93 7.85
CA LEU A 153 -1.96 -3.51 7.57
C LEU A 153 -2.07 -5.01 7.26
N ALA A 154 -2.82 -5.76 8.07
CA ALA A 154 -3.00 -7.21 7.90
C ALA A 154 -3.70 -7.54 6.56
N SER A 155 -4.71 -6.75 6.15
CA SER A 155 -5.45 -6.94 4.89
C SER A 155 -4.58 -6.73 3.65
N VAL A 156 -3.54 -5.90 3.76
CA VAL A 156 -2.55 -5.73 2.69
C VAL A 156 -1.49 -6.84 2.73
N MET A 157 -1.00 -7.18 3.91
CA MET A 157 0.07 -8.18 4.06
C MET A 157 -0.38 -9.61 3.73
N VAL A 158 -1.67 -9.93 3.84
CA VAL A 158 -2.22 -11.24 3.46
C VAL A 158 -2.00 -11.55 1.96
N LEU A 159 -1.88 -10.51 1.13
CA LEU A 159 -1.54 -10.63 -0.30
C LEU A 159 -0.08 -11.04 -0.52
N GLN A 160 0.79 -10.88 0.48
CA GLN A 160 2.24 -11.11 0.41
C GLN A 160 2.90 -10.23 -0.68
N PRO A 161 2.72 -8.91 -0.64
CA PRO A 161 3.24 -8.02 -1.66
C PRO A 161 4.78 -8.02 -1.69
N ARG A 162 5.35 -7.81 -2.87
CA ARG A 162 6.81 -7.66 -3.04
C ARG A 162 7.32 -6.30 -2.58
N LEU A 163 6.47 -5.27 -2.70
CA LEU A 163 6.69 -3.91 -2.20
C LEU A 163 5.54 -3.54 -1.27
N LEU A 164 5.84 -3.18 -0.04
CA LEU A 164 4.87 -2.66 0.91
C LEU A 164 5.14 -1.17 1.11
N ILE A 165 4.13 -0.34 0.88
CA ILE A 165 4.15 1.12 1.04
C ILE A 165 3.26 1.47 2.23
N LEU A 166 3.81 2.23 3.18
CA LEU A 166 3.09 2.67 4.37
C LEU A 166 3.09 4.20 4.40
N ASP A 167 1.91 4.82 4.33
CA ASP A 167 1.74 6.27 4.41
C ASP A 167 1.29 6.63 5.83
N GLU A 168 2.22 7.14 6.65
CA GLU A 168 2.01 7.52 8.05
C GLU A 168 1.34 6.41 8.90
N PRO A 169 1.86 5.17 8.92
CA PRO A 169 1.17 4.01 9.49
C PRO A 169 0.98 4.05 11.01
N THR A 170 1.56 5.01 11.70
CA THR A 170 1.48 5.15 13.16
C THR A 170 0.60 6.31 13.61
N SER A 171 -0.02 7.04 12.68
CA SER A 171 -0.81 8.25 12.99
C SER A 171 -2.02 8.00 13.87
N GLN A 172 -2.52 6.75 13.92
CA GLN A 172 -3.67 6.32 14.72
C GLN A 172 -3.27 5.46 15.93
N LEU A 173 -1.98 5.21 16.12
CA LEU A 173 -1.49 4.45 17.28
C LEU A 173 -1.19 5.41 18.42
N ASP A 174 -1.73 5.13 19.61
CA ASP A 174 -1.34 5.81 20.82
C ASP A 174 0.14 5.53 21.13
N PRO A 175 0.91 6.53 21.60
CA PRO A 175 2.33 6.36 21.91
C PRO A 175 2.57 5.43 23.10
#